data_03e836f9317a450315e48a6e54adc950
#
_entry.id   03e836f9317a450315e48a6e54adc950
#
_cell.length_a   1.000
_cell.length_b   1.000
_cell.length_c   1.000
_cell.angle_alpha   90.00
_cell.angle_beta   90.00
_cell.angle_gamma   90.00
#
_symmetry.space_group_name_H-M   'P 1'
#
loop_
_entity.id
_entity.type
_entity.pdbx_description
1 polymer ?
#
loop_
_entity_poly.entity_id
_entity_poly.type
_entity_poly.pdbx_seq_one_letter_code
_entity_poly.pdbx_strand_id
1 'polypeptide(L)'
;MRKKLRGALCLLAALCVLSGCGSREAQNISIIDAGAVSRAESAPDGEAPDVRQEQTTASEPAIPAETEKQAESTPAPAETEKPAESTIPAETEKPAESTTTVNAQKPAESAPAPAETEKPAESATPAETQQPSVQTTVQTTTTAQPEPAEKPAELPSYGKNGYSALNYSEVRGVWISYIELAEMLTGKTAAQFTQAIGAAFDNCAALGLNTVYVHVRSHGDAYYDSDIFPQSKYVTGTLGKKADFDPLEIMVQQAHSRGLSLQAWINPLRCCAVSEISGADGTLIGKWASARAGTYIVNVNGTYYLNPAYSEVTDLIAAGAAEIAANYDVDGVHIDDYFYPTTDASFDSAAYSQSSFDTLSAFRFANCDRLVSGLYGAVKGANSSALFGVSCQGSLENNYNQMYADVKKWTTSDGYLDYIMPQIYYGFDNSAQPYETCVATWDALAVAGGKPLIVGLSVSKLGLEDTWAGAGKREWITDSDIIPRQFTCAAERQSYGGVCLYSYRSVFAPESSVKAQVDKEIKALKALFG
;
A
#
# COMPACT_ATOMS: atom_id res chain seq x y z
N MET A 1 22.29 -7.47 -29.33
CA MET A 1 21.00 -7.23 -29.97
C MET A 1 19.96 -6.63 -29.02
N ARG A 2 20.33 -6.29 -27.77
CA ARG A 2 19.41 -5.80 -26.70
C ARG A 2 19.10 -4.28 -26.69
N LYS A 3 19.63 -3.48 -27.61
CA LYS A 3 19.50 -2.01 -27.61
C LYS A 3 18.45 -1.42 -28.59
N LYS A 4 17.71 -2.21 -29.34
CA LYS A 4 16.81 -1.70 -30.40
C LYS A 4 15.30 -1.82 -30.14
N LEU A 5 14.86 -2.41 -29.00
CA LEU A 5 13.42 -2.54 -28.66
C LEU A 5 12.93 -1.51 -27.61
N ARG A 6 13.84 -0.75 -27.04
CA ARG A 6 13.51 0.25 -25.99
C ARG A 6 12.94 1.59 -26.50
N GLY A 7 12.88 1.80 -27.81
CA GLY A 7 12.54 3.10 -28.39
C GLY A 7 11.08 3.36 -28.76
N ALA A 8 10.20 2.35 -28.69
CA ALA A 8 8.86 2.48 -29.27
C ALA A 8 7.73 2.85 -28.29
N LEU A 9 7.94 2.75 -26.97
CA LEU A 9 6.89 3.03 -25.97
C LEU A 9 6.90 4.45 -25.41
N CYS A 10 7.96 5.21 -25.62
CA CYS A 10 8.08 6.57 -25.06
C CYS A 10 7.47 7.71 -25.90
N LEU A 11 6.89 7.45 -27.06
CA LEU A 11 6.53 8.52 -28.01
C LEU A 11 5.07 9.02 -27.95
N LEU A 12 4.20 8.43 -27.17
CA LEU A 12 2.78 8.87 -27.10
C LEU A 12 2.42 9.83 -25.96
N ALA A 13 3.30 10.10 -25.03
CA ALA A 13 3.00 10.97 -23.89
C ALA A 13 3.55 12.40 -23.99
N ALA A 14 4.20 12.79 -25.09
CA ALA A 14 5.00 14.01 -25.16
C ALA A 14 4.38 15.21 -25.92
N LEU A 15 3.09 15.20 -26.30
CA LEU A 15 2.57 16.24 -27.23
C LEU A 15 1.52 17.21 -26.67
N CYS A 16 1.33 17.38 -25.40
CA CYS A 16 0.42 18.44 -24.90
C CYS A 16 0.93 19.14 -23.64
N VAL A 17 2.01 19.90 -23.71
CA VAL A 17 2.27 20.92 -22.68
C VAL A 17 3.01 22.12 -23.24
N LEU A 18 2.28 23.16 -23.60
CA LEU A 18 2.74 24.55 -23.55
C LEU A 18 1.54 25.47 -23.35
N SER A 19 1.40 26.06 -22.18
CA SER A 19 0.96 27.45 -21.93
C SER A 19 0.44 27.64 -20.50
N GLY A 20 1.01 28.61 -19.78
CA GLY A 20 0.36 29.33 -18.70
C GLY A 20 1.12 29.46 -17.37
N CYS A 21 1.83 30.54 -17.19
CA CYS A 21 2.41 31.05 -15.93
C CYS A 21 1.39 31.57 -14.94
N GLY A 22 1.63 31.42 -13.64
CA GLY A 22 1.00 32.19 -12.57
C GLY A 22 1.42 31.74 -11.17
N SER A 23 2.32 32.47 -10.54
CA SER A 23 2.83 32.28 -9.18
C SER A 23 1.84 32.75 -8.09
N ARG A 24 1.69 31.98 -6.99
CA ARG A 24 1.31 32.47 -5.65
C ARG A 24 1.77 31.54 -4.53
N GLU A 25 2.05 32.14 -3.38
CA GLU A 25 2.71 31.66 -2.19
C GLU A 25 2.04 30.47 -1.48
N ALA A 26 2.88 29.59 -0.92
CA ALA A 26 2.49 28.43 -0.13
C ALA A 26 2.10 28.81 1.31
N GLN A 27 0.96 28.34 1.78
CA GLN A 27 0.59 28.32 3.20
C GLN A 27 0.78 26.90 3.76
N ASN A 28 1.39 26.83 4.94
CA ASN A 28 1.65 25.59 5.69
C ASN A 28 0.37 24.92 6.17
N ILE A 29 0.21 23.63 5.88
CA ILE A 29 -0.92 22.80 6.28
C ILE A 29 -0.43 21.74 7.26
N SER A 30 -1.10 21.63 8.40
CA SER A 30 -0.82 20.63 9.43
C SER A 30 -1.50 19.30 9.11
N ILE A 31 -0.72 18.20 9.22
CA ILE A 31 -1.22 16.83 9.08
C ILE A 31 -2.03 16.46 10.33
N ILE A 32 -3.20 15.87 10.12
CA ILE A 32 -3.91 15.14 11.17
C ILE A 32 -3.32 13.73 11.19
N ASP A 33 -2.69 13.38 12.31
CA ASP A 33 -2.08 12.07 12.59
C ASP A 33 -3.20 11.02 12.64
N ALA A 34 -3.45 10.35 11.52
CA ALA A 34 -4.35 9.21 11.48
C ALA A 34 -3.61 8.04 12.11
N GLY A 35 -4.04 7.64 13.30
CA GLY A 35 -3.57 6.64 14.25
C GLY A 35 -2.41 5.77 13.78
N ALA A 36 -1.25 6.07 14.25
CA ALA A 36 0.00 5.43 13.94
C ALA A 36 -0.01 3.94 14.23
N VAL A 37 -0.03 3.14 13.20
CA VAL A 37 0.51 1.78 13.23
C VAL A 37 1.69 1.64 12.26
N SER A 38 2.19 2.70 11.72
CA SER A 38 3.51 2.71 11.07
C SER A 38 4.33 3.92 11.52
N ARG A 39 4.61 4.00 12.80
CA ARG A 39 5.78 4.71 13.27
C ARG A 39 6.97 3.77 13.12
N ALA A 40 7.43 3.59 11.90
CA ALA A 40 8.86 3.45 11.72
C ALA A 40 9.43 4.80 12.17
N GLU A 41 10.11 4.81 13.30
CA GLU A 41 10.80 5.97 13.80
C GLU A 41 11.70 6.52 12.69
N SER A 42 11.40 7.73 12.25
CA SER A 42 12.38 8.53 11.56
C SER A 42 13.49 8.79 12.58
N ALA A 43 14.65 8.16 12.39
CA ALA A 43 15.86 8.53 13.09
C ALA A 43 16.08 10.04 12.89
N PRO A 44 16.43 10.79 13.94
CA PRO A 44 16.73 12.19 13.82
C PRO A 44 17.98 12.35 12.93
N ASP A 45 17.92 13.28 11.99
CA ASP A 45 19.06 13.73 11.22
C ASP A 45 20.21 14.13 12.15
N GLY A 46 21.19 13.23 12.27
CA GLY A 46 22.44 13.51 12.92
C GLY A 46 23.39 14.14 11.89
N GLU A 47 23.68 15.41 12.07
CA GLU A 47 24.75 16.11 11.35
C GLU A 47 26.04 15.28 11.37
N ALA A 48 26.56 15.05 10.19
CA ALA A 48 27.89 14.48 10.02
C ALA A 48 28.95 15.51 10.43
N PRO A 49 29.92 15.16 11.26
CA PRO A 49 31.03 16.08 11.56
C PRO A 49 32.00 16.13 10.41
N ASP A 50 32.35 17.35 10.05
CA ASP A 50 33.38 17.79 9.12
C ASP A 50 34.76 17.20 9.49
N VAL A 51 35.31 16.33 8.65
CA VAL A 51 36.67 15.78 8.86
C VAL A 51 37.69 16.69 8.21
N ARG A 52 38.29 17.56 9.01
CA ARG A 52 39.59 18.19 8.68
C ARG A 52 40.69 17.26 9.16
N GLN A 53 41.49 16.81 8.23
CA GLN A 53 42.81 16.19 8.48
C GLN A 53 43.77 17.19 9.08
N GLU A 54 44.39 16.84 10.22
CA GLU A 54 45.77 17.27 10.52
C GLU A 54 46.52 16.13 11.25
N GLN A 55 47.64 15.78 10.64
CA GLN A 55 48.64 14.85 11.19
C GLN A 55 49.41 15.53 12.34
N THR A 56 49.76 14.84 13.41
CA THR A 56 51.12 14.49 13.78
C THR A 56 51.27 13.97 15.21
N THR A 57 51.99 12.85 15.31
CA THR A 57 53.00 12.38 16.29
C THR A 57 52.64 11.97 17.71
N ALA A 58 53.16 10.79 17.96
CA ALA A 58 53.18 9.96 19.15
C ALA A 58 53.77 10.59 20.45
N SER A 59 53.23 10.16 21.58
CA SER A 59 54.03 9.55 22.67
C SER A 59 53.13 9.22 23.86
N GLU A 60 53.17 7.96 24.31
CA GLU A 60 52.82 7.44 25.65
C GLU A 60 54.01 7.70 26.59
N PRO A 61 53.99 7.41 27.92
CA PRO A 61 52.94 6.99 28.84
C PRO A 61 52.98 7.71 30.22
N ALA A 62 52.04 7.48 31.13
CA ALA A 62 52.20 7.13 32.56
C ALA A 62 50.97 7.39 33.42
N ILE A 63 50.53 6.33 34.11
CA ILE A 63 49.71 6.32 35.35
C ILE A 63 50.68 6.60 36.52
N PRO A 64 50.29 7.24 37.68
CA PRO A 64 49.47 6.57 38.67
C PRO A 64 48.59 7.40 39.66
N ALA A 65 47.64 6.64 40.23
CA ALA A 65 47.23 6.51 41.64
C ALA A 65 46.60 7.66 42.48
N GLU A 66 45.39 7.31 42.97
CA GLU A 66 44.91 7.40 44.37
C GLU A 66 44.88 8.78 45.11
N THR A 67 43.77 9.15 45.63
CA THR A 67 43.36 9.03 47.08
C THR A 67 42.03 9.79 47.37
N GLU A 68 41.13 9.02 47.89
CA GLU A 68 40.28 9.15 49.11
C GLU A 68 39.78 10.48 49.66
N LYS A 69 38.53 10.35 50.06
CA LYS A 69 37.84 10.76 51.33
C LYS A 69 37.06 12.06 51.41
N GLN A 70 35.88 11.82 51.75
CA GLN A 70 34.98 12.05 52.93
C GLN A 70 34.01 13.22 52.71
N ALA A 71 32.74 13.00 52.78
CA ALA A 71 31.77 12.63 53.82
C ALA A 71 31.02 13.84 54.41
N GLU A 72 29.73 13.61 54.66
CA GLU A 72 28.81 14.31 55.60
C GLU A 72 28.19 15.62 55.07
N SER A 73 26.90 15.85 55.11
CA SER A 73 25.86 15.45 56.09
C SER A 73 24.47 15.81 55.57
N THR A 74 23.52 14.95 55.85
CA THR A 74 22.07 15.22 55.91
C THR A 74 21.72 16.19 57.04
N PRO A 75 20.59 16.94 56.99
CA PRO A 75 19.41 16.41 57.69
C PRO A 75 18.04 16.64 56.98
N ALA A 76 17.15 15.70 57.15
CA ALA A 76 15.71 15.86 57.22
C ALA A 76 15.31 16.06 58.69
N PRO A 77 14.04 16.25 59.09
CA PRO A 77 12.77 16.52 58.43
C PRO A 77 11.95 17.65 59.11
N ALA A 78 10.83 18.03 58.54
CA ALA A 78 9.73 18.57 59.34
C ALA A 78 8.38 18.30 58.64
N GLU A 79 7.57 17.62 59.38
CA GLU A 79 6.17 17.27 59.19
C GLU A 79 5.22 18.46 59.33
N THR A 80 3.95 18.14 59.03
CA THR A 80 2.65 18.74 59.41
C THR A 80 2.22 19.93 58.57
N GLU A 81 1.04 19.98 58.00
CA GLU A 81 -0.31 19.68 58.53
C GLU A 81 -1.34 19.50 57.41
N LYS A 82 -2.26 18.55 57.63
CA LYS A 82 -3.62 18.54 57.13
C LYS A 82 -4.52 19.07 58.24
N PRO A 83 -5.51 19.92 58.03
CA PRO A 83 -6.89 19.48 57.82
C PRO A 83 -7.68 20.46 56.91
N ALA A 84 -8.92 20.31 56.51
CA ALA A 84 -10.11 19.72 57.08
C ALA A 84 -11.18 19.48 55.99
N GLU A 85 -11.94 18.47 56.21
CA GLU A 85 -13.28 18.22 55.74
C GLU A 85 -14.24 19.38 55.90
N SER A 86 -15.14 19.60 54.94
CA SER A 86 -16.47 20.10 55.17
C SER A 86 -17.41 19.69 54.07
N THR A 87 -18.11 18.61 54.29
CA THR A 87 -19.57 18.43 54.43
C THR A 87 -20.44 18.81 53.21
N ILE A 88 -21.04 17.73 52.71
CA ILE A 88 -22.26 17.66 51.93
C ILE A 88 -23.44 18.31 52.69
N PRO A 89 -24.44 18.89 52.01
CA PRO A 89 -25.74 18.22 52.15
C PRO A 89 -26.43 17.87 50.81
N ALA A 90 -27.15 16.77 50.95
CA ALA A 90 -28.07 16.16 50.04
C ALA A 90 -29.42 16.88 50.00
N GLU A 91 -30.24 16.34 49.09
CA GLU A 91 -31.71 16.44 48.94
C GLU A 91 -32.22 17.57 48.08
N THR A 92 -32.87 17.18 47.10
CA THR A 92 -34.22 16.73 46.66
C THR A 92 -34.83 17.83 45.79
N GLU A 93 -35.31 17.51 44.67
CA GLU A 93 -36.69 17.11 44.31
C GLU A 93 -36.87 16.91 42.83
N LYS A 94 -37.55 15.82 42.51
CA LYS A 94 -38.25 15.60 41.25
C LYS A 94 -39.66 16.18 41.40
N PRO A 95 -40.24 16.84 40.37
CA PRO A 95 -41.61 16.56 40.03
C PRO A 95 -41.80 16.28 38.55
N ALA A 96 -42.42 15.24 38.29
CA ALA A 96 -43.84 14.96 38.03
C ALA A 96 -44.23 15.00 36.55
N GLU A 97 -44.64 13.82 36.15
CA GLU A 97 -45.35 13.46 34.93
C GLU A 97 -46.47 14.45 34.54
N SER A 98 -46.60 14.68 33.26
CA SER A 98 -47.87 15.03 32.69
C SER A 98 -48.13 14.17 31.46
N THR A 99 -48.95 13.19 31.70
CA THR A 99 -49.63 12.36 30.72
C THR A 99 -50.55 13.22 29.86
N THR A 100 -50.47 13.02 28.54
CA THR A 100 -51.64 13.20 27.68
C THR A 100 -51.64 12.14 26.61
N THR A 101 -52.40 11.14 26.84
CA THR A 101 -52.95 10.17 25.90
C THR A 101 -53.88 10.84 24.92
N VAL A 102 -53.88 10.40 23.68
CA VAL A 102 -54.98 10.16 22.72
C VAL A 102 -54.33 10.07 21.33
N ASN A 103 -54.52 9.15 20.44
CA ASN A 103 -55.40 8.03 20.26
C ASN A 103 -54.88 7.25 19.04
N ALA A 104 -54.95 5.98 19.11
CA ALA A 104 -54.73 5.09 17.98
C ALA A 104 -55.83 5.18 16.95
N GLN A 105 -55.45 5.17 15.69
CA GLN A 105 -56.32 4.64 14.63
C GLN A 105 -55.45 4.05 13.49
N LYS A 106 -55.43 2.74 13.41
CA LYS A 106 -55.40 1.90 12.23
C LYS A 106 -56.89 1.57 11.95
N PRO A 107 -57.39 1.32 10.77
CA PRO A 107 -56.89 0.45 9.73
C PRO A 107 -57.34 0.72 8.30
N ALA A 108 -57.13 -0.28 7.48
CA ALA A 108 -57.71 -0.74 6.22
C ALA A 108 -56.78 -0.53 5.02
N GLU A 109 -56.07 -1.48 4.57
CA GLU A 109 -56.48 -2.67 3.76
C GLU A 109 -57.38 -2.36 2.57
N SER A 110 -56.71 -2.43 1.37
CA SER A 110 -57.22 -3.20 0.23
C SER A 110 -56.28 -3.08 -0.97
N ALA A 111 -55.74 -4.24 -1.30
CA ALA A 111 -55.35 -4.55 -2.66
C ALA A 111 -56.60 -4.73 -3.54
N PRO A 112 -56.50 -4.64 -4.89
CA PRO A 112 -56.32 -5.88 -5.62
C PRO A 112 -55.36 -5.83 -6.82
N ALA A 113 -54.69 -6.92 -7.04
CA ALA A 113 -54.25 -7.46 -8.33
C ALA A 113 -55.38 -8.38 -8.82
N PRO A 114 -55.26 -9.02 -9.99
CA PRO A 114 -54.65 -8.80 -11.28
C PRO A 114 -55.62 -8.98 -12.45
N ALA A 115 -55.18 -8.76 -13.68
CA ALA A 115 -55.81 -9.41 -14.83
C ALA A 115 -54.75 -9.71 -15.89
N GLU A 116 -54.50 -10.98 -16.05
CA GLU A 116 -53.99 -11.61 -17.26
C GLU A 116 -54.95 -11.42 -18.42
N THR A 117 -54.41 -11.50 -19.59
CA THR A 117 -54.91 -12.01 -20.89
C THR A 117 -54.36 -11.14 -21.98
N GLU A 118 -53.90 -11.58 -23.11
CA GLU A 118 -53.81 -12.80 -23.91
C GLU A 118 -52.90 -12.50 -25.07
N LYS A 119 -52.17 -13.55 -25.52
CA LYS A 119 -51.55 -13.60 -26.84
C LYS A 119 -52.64 -14.05 -27.83
N PRO A 120 -52.68 -13.50 -29.05
CA PRO A 120 -52.65 -14.44 -30.18
C PRO A 120 -51.79 -14.00 -31.37
N ALA A 121 -51.12 -15.00 -31.91
CA ALA A 121 -51.20 -15.63 -33.21
C ALA A 121 -50.72 -14.87 -34.44
N GLU A 122 -49.73 -15.51 -34.99
CA GLU A 122 -49.34 -15.71 -36.39
C GLU A 122 -50.36 -15.27 -37.46
N SER A 123 -49.84 -14.64 -38.54
CA SER A 123 -49.97 -15.20 -39.86
C SER A 123 -49.68 -14.16 -40.97
N ALA A 124 -48.95 -14.63 -41.97
CA ALA A 124 -49.05 -14.42 -43.42
C ALA A 124 -48.23 -13.31 -44.08
N THR A 125 -47.24 -13.74 -44.76
CA THR A 125 -46.77 -13.23 -46.09
C THR A 125 -47.89 -13.37 -47.11
N PRO A 126 -48.06 -12.44 -48.07
CA PRO A 126 -47.48 -12.75 -49.39
C PRO A 126 -47.10 -11.56 -50.31
N ALA A 127 -46.35 -11.94 -51.32
CA ALA A 127 -46.36 -11.60 -52.73
C ALA A 127 -45.56 -10.40 -53.27
N GLU A 128 -44.62 -10.82 -54.01
CA GLU A 128 -43.95 -10.27 -55.19
C GLU A 128 -44.81 -9.27 -56.03
N THR A 129 -44.16 -8.15 -56.44
CA THR A 129 -44.52 -7.51 -57.72
C THR A 129 -43.27 -6.94 -58.39
N GLN A 130 -43.21 -7.19 -59.66
CA GLN A 130 -42.08 -7.04 -60.58
C GLN A 130 -41.78 -5.58 -60.97
N GLN A 131 -40.55 -5.42 -61.45
CA GLN A 131 -39.83 -4.31 -62.06
C GLN A 131 -40.58 -3.51 -63.19
N PRO A 132 -40.01 -2.28 -63.46
CA PRO A 132 -39.29 -2.24 -64.76
C PRO A 132 -37.91 -1.57 -64.68
N SER A 133 -37.05 -2.13 -65.59
CA SER A 133 -35.68 -1.78 -65.84
C SER A 133 -35.48 -0.40 -66.46
N VAL A 134 -34.49 0.36 -65.97
CA VAL A 134 -33.83 1.42 -66.75
C VAL A 134 -32.32 1.16 -66.72
N GLN A 135 -31.76 0.94 -67.90
CA GLN A 135 -30.33 0.88 -68.11
C GLN A 135 -29.73 2.27 -68.05
N THR A 136 -28.76 2.45 -67.15
CA THR A 136 -27.83 3.57 -67.21
C THR A 136 -26.41 3.04 -66.99
N THR A 137 -25.58 3.39 -67.93
CA THR A 137 -24.17 3.03 -68.08
C THR A 137 -23.36 3.35 -66.83
N VAL A 138 -22.74 2.35 -66.22
CA VAL A 138 -21.90 2.51 -65.04
C VAL A 138 -20.44 2.62 -65.47
N GLN A 139 -19.83 3.74 -65.18
CA GLN A 139 -18.38 3.85 -65.10
C GLN A 139 -17.88 3.06 -63.88
N THR A 140 -16.99 2.13 -64.14
CA THR A 140 -16.34 1.27 -63.14
C THR A 140 -15.32 2.08 -62.38
N THR A 141 -15.71 2.59 -61.19
CA THR A 141 -14.75 2.95 -60.17
C THR A 141 -14.53 1.71 -59.28
N THR A 142 -13.36 1.15 -59.35
CA THR A 142 -12.89 0.05 -58.48
C THR A 142 -12.87 0.56 -57.03
N THR A 143 -13.92 0.25 -56.28
CA THR A 143 -13.91 0.45 -54.82
C THR A 143 -13.10 -0.70 -54.26
N ALA A 144 -11.96 -0.38 -53.64
CA ALA A 144 -11.18 -1.33 -52.87
C ALA A 144 -12.07 -1.93 -51.76
N GLN A 145 -12.16 -3.24 -51.76
CA GLN A 145 -12.79 -4.04 -50.73
C GLN A 145 -12.07 -3.69 -49.40
N PRO A 146 -12.78 -3.44 -48.31
CA PRO A 146 -12.12 -3.26 -47.02
C PRO A 146 -11.35 -4.55 -46.70
N GLU A 147 -10.06 -4.40 -46.49
CA GLU A 147 -9.21 -5.46 -45.97
C GLU A 147 -9.84 -5.99 -44.68
N PRO A 148 -9.87 -7.31 -44.44
CA PRO A 148 -10.38 -7.85 -43.19
C PRO A 148 -9.63 -7.16 -42.03
N ALA A 149 -10.37 -6.66 -41.04
CA ALA A 149 -9.78 -6.09 -39.86
C ALA A 149 -8.72 -7.05 -39.33
N GLU A 150 -7.46 -6.61 -39.29
CA GLU A 150 -6.37 -7.36 -38.68
C GLU A 150 -6.84 -7.82 -37.30
N LYS A 151 -6.83 -9.16 -37.11
CA LYS A 151 -7.02 -9.76 -35.80
C LYS A 151 -6.08 -9.01 -34.85
N PRO A 152 -6.54 -8.49 -33.69
CA PRO A 152 -5.65 -7.86 -32.74
C PRO A 152 -4.44 -8.76 -32.55
N ALA A 153 -3.24 -8.23 -32.76
CA ALA A 153 -2.01 -8.97 -32.54
C ALA A 153 -2.11 -9.58 -31.15
N GLU A 154 -1.99 -10.91 -31.05
CA GLU A 154 -1.86 -11.57 -29.77
C GLU A 154 -0.70 -10.88 -29.08
N LEU A 155 -1.01 -10.18 -27.95
CA LEU A 155 0.01 -9.60 -27.11
C LEU A 155 0.99 -10.72 -26.79
N PRO A 156 2.31 -10.53 -27.00
CA PRO A 156 3.27 -11.57 -26.69
C PRO A 156 3.06 -11.97 -25.23
N SER A 157 3.04 -13.28 -24.96
CA SER A 157 2.98 -13.80 -23.61
C SER A 157 4.24 -13.31 -22.88
N TYR A 158 4.07 -12.32 -22.02
CA TYR A 158 5.13 -11.76 -21.23
C TYR A 158 5.35 -12.67 -20.00
N GLY A 159 6.35 -13.44 -20.03
CA GLY A 159 7.18 -13.95 -19.00
C GLY A 159 8.56 -13.97 -19.64
N LYS A 160 9.53 -13.31 -19.04
CA LYS A 160 10.90 -13.29 -19.55
C LYS A 160 11.35 -14.75 -19.66
N ASN A 161 11.56 -15.26 -20.89
CA ASN A 161 12.00 -16.63 -21.15
C ASN A 161 11.02 -17.78 -20.80
N GLY A 162 9.71 -17.56 -20.82
CA GLY A 162 8.73 -18.59 -20.49
C GLY A 162 8.60 -18.88 -18.99
N TYR A 163 9.00 -17.94 -18.14
CA TYR A 163 8.78 -18.03 -16.71
C TYR A 163 7.29 -18.09 -16.40
N SER A 164 6.89 -19.03 -15.56
CA SER A 164 5.55 -19.14 -14.97
C SER A 164 5.61 -18.67 -13.53
N ALA A 165 4.79 -17.70 -13.17
CA ALA A 165 4.81 -17.10 -11.83
C ALA A 165 4.59 -18.16 -10.73
N LEU A 166 5.43 -18.09 -9.71
CA LEU A 166 5.40 -18.97 -8.55
C LEU A 166 4.40 -18.42 -7.52
N ASN A 167 3.13 -18.75 -7.72
CA ASN A 167 2.05 -18.30 -6.83
C ASN A 167 1.48 -19.48 -6.03
N TYR A 168 1.34 -19.28 -4.72
CA TYR A 168 0.84 -20.27 -3.78
C TYR A 168 -0.64 -20.03 -3.47
N SER A 169 -1.42 -21.09 -3.38
CA SER A 169 -2.83 -21.03 -2.96
C SER A 169 -3.00 -20.66 -1.49
N GLU A 170 -2.01 -20.97 -0.66
CA GLU A 170 -1.89 -20.55 0.72
C GLU A 170 -0.58 -19.78 0.89
N VAL A 171 -0.68 -18.48 1.08
CA VAL A 171 0.45 -17.59 1.27
C VAL A 171 0.90 -17.65 2.73
N ARG A 172 2.18 -17.94 2.93
CA ARG A 172 2.91 -17.75 4.18
C ARG A 172 3.97 -16.69 3.92
N GLY A 173 3.56 -15.43 4.08
CA GLY A 173 4.32 -14.29 3.61
C GLY A 173 5.04 -13.51 4.70
N VAL A 174 6.01 -12.69 4.29
CA VAL A 174 6.64 -11.66 5.12
C VAL A 174 6.92 -10.42 4.29
N TRP A 175 6.70 -9.25 4.88
CA TRP A 175 7.12 -7.98 4.29
C TRP A 175 8.57 -7.67 4.63
N ILE A 176 9.34 -7.25 3.62
CA ILE A 176 10.68 -6.66 3.75
C ILE A 176 10.57 -5.22 3.29
N SER A 177 10.55 -4.31 4.24
CA SER A 177 10.39 -2.88 3.97
C SER A 177 11.68 -2.26 3.41
N TYR A 178 11.55 -1.04 2.87
CA TYR A 178 12.72 -0.28 2.39
C TYR A 178 13.76 -0.01 3.48
N ILE A 179 13.35 0.07 4.76
CA ILE A 179 14.26 0.28 5.89
C ILE A 179 15.15 -0.95 6.09
N GLU A 180 14.52 -2.13 6.12
CA GLU A 180 15.21 -3.42 6.29
C GLU A 180 16.08 -3.75 5.07
N LEU A 181 15.57 -3.45 3.88
CA LEU A 181 16.28 -3.65 2.63
C LEU A 181 17.51 -2.74 2.55
N ALA A 182 17.42 -1.50 3.02
CA ALA A 182 18.54 -0.55 3.03
C ALA A 182 19.75 -1.08 3.82
N GLU A 183 19.54 -1.77 4.94
CA GLU A 183 20.62 -2.35 5.73
C GLU A 183 21.40 -3.42 4.94
N MET A 184 20.74 -4.14 4.05
CA MET A 184 21.31 -5.19 3.21
C MET A 184 21.89 -4.64 1.91
N LEU A 185 21.42 -3.50 1.41
CA LEU A 185 21.64 -3.02 0.04
C LEU A 185 22.47 -1.74 -0.05
N THR A 186 22.24 -0.74 0.83
CA THR A 186 22.83 0.59 0.65
C THR A 186 24.34 0.57 0.63
N GLY A 187 24.92 1.01 -0.48
CA GLY A 187 26.38 1.07 -0.65
C GLY A 187 27.08 -0.28 -0.74
N LYS A 188 26.35 -1.35 -0.93
CA LYS A 188 26.92 -2.70 -1.10
C LYS A 188 27.28 -2.96 -2.56
N THR A 189 28.23 -3.88 -2.76
CA THR A 189 28.47 -4.48 -4.08
C THR A 189 27.41 -5.54 -4.40
N ALA A 190 27.27 -5.91 -5.67
CA ALA A 190 26.38 -7.00 -6.09
C ALA A 190 26.59 -8.28 -5.27
N ALA A 191 27.85 -8.70 -5.06
CA ALA A 191 28.16 -9.90 -4.30
C ALA A 191 27.75 -9.80 -2.82
N GLN A 192 27.98 -8.65 -2.18
CA GLN A 192 27.58 -8.41 -0.79
C GLN A 192 26.05 -8.40 -0.65
N PHE A 193 25.35 -7.74 -1.58
CA PHE A 193 23.90 -7.74 -1.59
C PHE A 193 23.32 -9.14 -1.85
N THR A 194 23.86 -9.88 -2.83
CA THR A 194 23.46 -11.27 -3.10
C THR A 194 23.58 -12.14 -1.86
N GLN A 195 24.70 -12.02 -1.12
CA GLN A 195 24.90 -12.76 0.12
C GLN A 195 23.89 -12.36 1.20
N ALA A 196 23.67 -11.05 1.39
CA ALA A 196 22.80 -10.54 2.45
C ALA A 196 21.31 -10.91 2.21
N ILE A 197 20.81 -10.66 0.99
CA ILE A 197 19.42 -10.98 0.64
C ILE A 197 19.20 -12.50 0.55
N GLY A 198 20.22 -13.25 0.10
CA GLY A 198 20.18 -14.71 0.11
C GLY A 198 20.04 -15.26 1.52
N ALA A 199 20.82 -14.76 2.48
CA ALA A 199 20.70 -15.16 3.88
C ALA A 199 19.32 -14.77 4.48
N ALA A 200 18.77 -13.61 4.10
CA ALA A 200 17.43 -13.22 4.52
C ALA A 200 16.36 -14.18 3.99
N PHE A 201 16.46 -14.59 2.75
CA PHE A 201 15.53 -15.54 2.15
C PHE A 201 15.72 -16.98 2.66
N ASP A 202 16.94 -17.36 3.04
CA ASP A 202 17.19 -18.63 3.76
C ASP A 202 16.45 -18.66 5.11
N ASN A 203 16.46 -17.55 5.86
CA ASN A 203 15.68 -17.43 7.09
C ASN A 203 14.17 -17.60 6.82
N CYS A 204 13.65 -16.95 5.78
CA CYS A 204 12.25 -17.08 5.40
C CYS A 204 11.87 -18.52 5.06
N ALA A 205 12.64 -19.18 4.20
CA ALA A 205 12.42 -20.57 3.82
C ALA A 205 12.55 -21.53 5.03
N ALA A 206 13.54 -21.31 5.90
CA ALA A 206 13.73 -22.09 7.11
C ALA A 206 12.58 -21.97 8.12
N LEU A 207 11.88 -20.84 8.14
CA LEU A 207 10.66 -20.65 8.94
C LEU A 207 9.45 -21.40 8.33
N GLY A 208 9.49 -21.73 7.06
CA GLY A 208 8.36 -22.31 6.31
C GLY A 208 7.54 -21.27 5.56
N LEU A 209 8.07 -20.04 5.41
CA LEU A 209 7.48 -19.03 4.54
C LEU A 209 7.69 -19.42 3.07
N ASN A 210 6.75 -19.01 2.21
CA ASN A 210 6.78 -19.30 0.78
C ASN A 210 6.70 -18.04 -0.10
N THR A 211 6.46 -16.88 0.49
CA THR A 211 6.26 -15.62 -0.25
C THR A 211 6.96 -14.46 0.47
N VAL A 212 7.65 -13.62 -0.30
CA VAL A 212 8.27 -12.39 0.21
C VAL A 212 7.69 -11.19 -0.54
N TYR A 213 7.25 -10.18 0.21
CA TYR A 213 6.77 -8.89 -0.28
C TYR A 213 7.89 -7.88 -0.06
N VAL A 214 8.63 -7.52 -1.09
CA VAL A 214 9.83 -6.70 -0.95
C VAL A 214 9.62 -5.34 -1.62
N HIS A 215 9.93 -4.25 -0.92
CA HIS A 215 9.89 -2.93 -1.52
C HIS A 215 10.84 -2.84 -2.73
N VAL A 216 10.26 -2.46 -3.86
CA VAL A 216 11.00 -2.17 -5.10
C VAL A 216 10.78 -0.74 -5.59
N ARG A 217 9.79 -0.03 -5.01
CA ARG A 217 9.54 1.39 -5.22
C ARG A 217 8.84 1.99 -3.99
N SER A 218 9.60 2.65 -3.13
CA SER A 218 9.09 3.14 -1.85
C SER A 218 8.81 4.64 -1.81
N HIS A 219 9.46 5.45 -2.68
CA HIS A 219 9.43 6.91 -2.63
C HIS A 219 9.40 7.58 -4.02
N GLY A 220 8.65 7.04 -4.97
CA GLY A 220 8.69 7.52 -6.36
C GLY A 220 10.06 7.30 -7.01
N ASP A 221 10.74 6.27 -6.57
CA ASP A 221 12.09 5.83 -6.92
C ASP A 221 12.07 4.38 -7.41
N ALA A 222 13.19 3.80 -7.76
CA ALA A 222 13.29 2.40 -8.18
C ALA A 222 14.49 1.70 -7.54
N TYR A 223 14.28 0.46 -7.08
CA TYR A 223 15.33 -0.47 -6.64
C TYR A 223 15.72 -1.43 -7.77
N TYR A 224 15.57 -0.97 -9.01
CA TYR A 224 15.84 -1.72 -10.24
C TYR A 224 16.26 -0.75 -11.35
N ASP A 225 16.72 -1.25 -12.47
CA ASP A 225 17.11 -0.40 -13.62
C ASP A 225 15.84 0.08 -14.35
N SER A 226 15.29 1.20 -13.86
CA SER A 226 14.08 1.82 -14.40
C SER A 226 14.42 2.86 -15.47
N ASP A 227 13.62 2.88 -16.54
CA ASP A 227 13.59 3.95 -17.54
C ASP A 227 12.63 5.10 -17.11
N ILE A 228 11.83 4.90 -16.06
CA ILE A 228 10.75 5.80 -15.63
C ILE A 228 11.13 6.56 -14.35
N PHE A 229 11.63 5.84 -13.34
CA PHE A 229 11.91 6.38 -12.01
C PHE A 229 13.41 6.55 -11.77
N PRO A 230 13.81 7.55 -10.94
CA PRO A 230 15.20 7.65 -10.50
C PRO A 230 15.57 6.46 -9.63
N GLN A 231 16.82 6.01 -9.69
CA GLN A 231 17.25 4.96 -8.78
C GLN A 231 17.20 5.44 -7.32
N SER A 232 16.71 4.59 -6.44
CA SER A 232 16.52 4.89 -5.02
C SER A 232 17.83 5.25 -4.31
N LYS A 233 17.77 6.21 -3.39
CA LYS A 233 18.87 6.51 -2.48
C LYS A 233 19.23 5.31 -1.58
N TYR A 234 18.29 4.44 -1.31
CA TYR A 234 18.52 3.24 -0.52
C TYR A 234 19.32 2.15 -1.23
N VAL A 235 19.62 2.34 -2.52
CA VAL A 235 20.56 1.50 -3.27
C VAL A 235 22.00 2.04 -3.14
N THR A 236 22.20 3.33 -3.39
CA THR A 236 23.54 3.90 -3.52
C THR A 236 23.89 4.95 -2.47
N GLY A 237 22.95 5.31 -1.60
CA GLY A 237 23.04 6.42 -0.66
C GLY A 237 22.62 7.78 -1.26
N THR A 238 22.35 7.87 -2.57
CA THR A 238 21.97 9.12 -3.23
C THR A 238 20.90 8.85 -4.28
N LEU A 239 19.78 9.59 -4.21
CA LEU A 239 18.68 9.52 -5.18
C LEU A 239 19.19 9.80 -6.61
N GLY A 240 18.80 8.97 -7.57
CA GLY A 240 19.15 9.10 -8.98
C GLY A 240 20.56 8.61 -9.35
N LYS A 241 21.42 8.33 -8.37
CA LYS A 241 22.74 7.75 -8.65
C LYS A 241 22.58 6.26 -8.97
N LYS A 242 22.96 5.85 -10.18
CA LYS A 242 22.85 4.46 -10.62
C LYS A 242 23.91 3.57 -9.97
N ALA A 243 23.49 2.36 -9.56
CA ALA A 243 24.37 1.26 -9.20
C ALA A 243 24.90 0.56 -10.48
N ASP A 244 25.95 -0.25 -10.32
CA ASP A 244 26.52 -1.08 -11.38
C ASP A 244 25.88 -2.46 -11.51
N PHE A 245 24.84 -2.72 -10.71
CA PHE A 245 24.05 -3.96 -10.72
C PHE A 245 22.56 -3.63 -10.54
N ASP A 246 21.70 -4.60 -10.87
CA ASP A 246 20.25 -4.49 -10.69
C ASP A 246 19.80 -5.25 -9.43
N PRO A 247 19.37 -4.54 -8.39
CA PRO A 247 18.95 -5.19 -7.15
C PRO A 247 17.73 -6.10 -7.31
N LEU A 248 16.75 -5.74 -8.14
CA LEU A 248 15.53 -6.54 -8.32
C LEU A 248 15.83 -7.87 -9.04
N GLU A 249 16.72 -7.86 -10.04
CA GLU A 249 17.15 -9.09 -10.69
C GLU A 249 17.81 -10.05 -9.69
N ILE A 250 18.66 -9.53 -8.79
CA ILE A 250 19.28 -10.34 -7.72
C ILE A 250 18.20 -10.89 -6.77
N MET A 251 17.26 -10.05 -6.33
CA MET A 251 16.19 -10.46 -5.41
C MET A 251 15.33 -11.58 -6.01
N VAL A 252 14.91 -11.45 -7.26
CA VAL A 252 14.13 -12.49 -7.95
C VAL A 252 14.90 -13.82 -8.03
N GLN A 253 16.16 -13.78 -8.47
CA GLN A 253 17.00 -14.97 -8.56
C GLN A 253 17.19 -15.66 -7.20
N GLN A 254 17.45 -14.89 -6.15
CA GLN A 254 17.64 -15.42 -4.79
C GLN A 254 16.34 -15.97 -4.20
N ALA A 255 15.19 -15.37 -4.46
CA ALA A 255 13.89 -15.86 -4.02
C ALA A 255 13.54 -17.18 -4.72
N HIS A 256 13.57 -17.20 -6.04
CA HIS A 256 13.19 -18.38 -6.83
C HIS A 256 14.11 -19.58 -6.59
N SER A 257 15.42 -19.38 -6.39
CA SER A 257 16.34 -20.46 -6.05
C SER A 257 16.00 -21.17 -4.72
N ARG A 258 15.14 -20.57 -3.90
CA ARG A 258 14.66 -21.09 -2.60
C ARG A 258 13.17 -21.48 -2.64
N GLY A 259 12.52 -21.43 -3.80
CA GLY A 259 11.10 -21.68 -3.91
C GLY A 259 10.23 -20.59 -3.24
N LEU A 260 10.74 -19.37 -3.11
CA LEU A 260 9.98 -18.24 -2.60
C LEU A 260 9.37 -17.45 -3.75
N SER A 261 8.06 -17.19 -3.69
CA SER A 261 7.39 -16.20 -4.53
C SER A 261 7.88 -14.80 -4.15
N LEU A 262 8.21 -13.97 -5.13
CA LEU A 262 8.57 -12.57 -4.92
C LEU A 262 7.48 -11.64 -5.45
N GLN A 263 6.85 -10.92 -4.52
CA GLN A 263 5.87 -9.88 -4.81
C GLN A 263 6.56 -8.51 -4.73
N ALA A 264 6.58 -7.80 -5.85
CA ALA A 264 7.21 -6.48 -5.94
C ALA A 264 6.31 -5.44 -5.26
N TRP A 265 6.71 -4.99 -4.06
CA TRP A 265 5.95 -4.01 -3.30
C TRP A 265 6.28 -2.59 -3.73
N ILE A 266 5.28 -1.84 -4.16
CA ILE A 266 5.38 -0.45 -4.55
C ILE A 266 4.47 0.42 -3.69
N ASN A 267 4.95 1.60 -3.31
CA ASN A 267 4.12 2.65 -2.74
C ASN A 267 3.69 3.60 -3.88
N PRO A 268 2.39 3.71 -4.22
CA PRO A 268 2.00 4.37 -5.46
C PRO A 268 2.21 5.90 -5.44
N LEU A 269 1.90 6.58 -4.34
CA LEU A 269 1.82 8.04 -4.33
C LEU A 269 3.01 8.76 -3.66
N ARG A 270 3.66 8.13 -2.67
CA ARG A 270 4.73 8.77 -1.92
C ARG A 270 5.98 8.96 -2.79
N CYS A 271 6.54 10.18 -2.77
CA CYS A 271 7.81 10.51 -3.39
C CYS A 271 8.90 10.80 -2.35
N CYS A 272 10.00 11.34 -2.81
CA CYS A 272 11.15 11.70 -1.99
C CYS A 272 10.89 12.97 -1.14
N ALA A 273 11.79 13.23 -0.20
CA ALA A 273 11.82 14.51 0.48
C ALA A 273 12.02 15.66 -0.52
N VAL A 274 11.41 16.82 -0.24
CA VAL A 274 11.53 18.02 -1.11
C VAL A 274 13.00 18.41 -1.33
N SER A 275 13.84 18.27 -0.31
CA SER A 275 15.28 18.56 -0.36
C SER A 275 16.08 17.62 -1.27
N GLU A 276 15.54 16.44 -1.61
CA GLU A 276 16.22 15.42 -2.41
C GLU A 276 15.78 15.42 -3.89
N ILE A 277 14.80 16.24 -4.25
CA ILE A 277 14.13 16.19 -5.56
C ILE A 277 15.06 16.37 -6.76
N SER A 278 16.20 17.07 -6.59
CA SER A 278 17.22 17.19 -7.63
C SER A 278 17.79 15.84 -8.07
N GLY A 279 17.75 14.82 -7.22
CA GLY A 279 18.10 13.46 -7.60
C GLY A 279 17.16 12.81 -8.61
N ALA A 280 15.98 13.39 -8.81
CA ALA A 280 15.00 12.96 -9.82
C ALA A 280 15.13 13.73 -11.16
N ASP A 281 16.12 14.61 -11.32
CA ASP A 281 16.34 15.37 -12.55
C ASP A 281 16.44 14.43 -13.76
N GLY A 282 15.82 14.84 -14.87
CA GLY A 282 15.74 14.03 -16.08
C GLY A 282 14.51 13.10 -16.14
N THR A 283 13.90 12.76 -15.01
CA THR A 283 12.64 11.99 -14.95
C THR A 283 11.40 12.89 -15.06
N LEU A 284 10.21 12.29 -15.22
CA LEU A 284 8.95 13.06 -15.17
C LEU A 284 8.70 13.64 -13.77
N ILE A 285 9.06 12.94 -12.71
CA ILE A 285 8.91 13.43 -11.33
C ILE A 285 9.70 14.72 -11.11
N GLY A 286 10.98 14.78 -11.52
CA GLY A 286 11.79 15.98 -11.43
C GLY A 286 11.25 17.13 -12.28
N LYS A 287 10.77 16.84 -13.50
CA LYS A 287 10.11 17.82 -14.37
C LYS A 287 8.83 18.36 -13.74
N TRP A 288 8.02 17.51 -13.11
CA TRP A 288 6.81 17.94 -12.42
C TRP A 288 7.09 18.75 -11.17
N ALA A 289 8.11 18.38 -10.41
CA ALA A 289 8.53 19.18 -9.26
C ALA A 289 8.96 20.61 -9.65
N SER A 290 9.59 20.77 -10.83
CA SER A 290 9.99 22.07 -11.35
C SER A 290 8.85 22.86 -12.00
N ALA A 291 7.94 22.19 -12.74
CA ALA A 291 6.97 22.86 -13.60
C ALA A 291 5.50 22.68 -13.15
N ARG A 292 5.21 21.72 -12.28
CA ARG A 292 3.87 21.30 -11.85
C ARG A 292 3.76 21.09 -10.33
N ALA A 293 4.65 21.72 -9.56
CA ALA A 293 4.55 21.71 -8.11
C ALA A 293 3.19 22.31 -7.66
N GLY A 294 2.55 21.66 -6.68
CA GLY A 294 1.21 22.01 -6.22
C GLY A 294 0.07 21.51 -7.13
N THR A 295 0.41 20.78 -8.21
CA THR A 295 -0.59 20.13 -9.09
C THR A 295 -0.30 18.62 -9.20
N TYR A 296 0.58 18.19 -10.10
CA TYR A 296 0.92 16.77 -10.30
C TYR A 296 1.72 16.17 -9.16
N ILE A 297 2.51 17.00 -8.49
CA ILE A 297 3.30 16.66 -7.32
C ILE A 297 3.08 17.72 -6.25
N VAL A 298 2.72 17.30 -5.04
CA VAL A 298 2.31 18.18 -3.93
C VAL A 298 3.23 17.95 -2.75
N ASN A 299 3.73 19.05 -2.17
CA ASN A 299 4.48 18.98 -0.92
C ASN A 299 3.51 18.88 0.26
N VAL A 300 3.61 17.79 1.00
CA VAL A 300 2.92 17.59 2.27
C VAL A 300 3.99 17.38 3.33
N ASN A 301 4.17 18.37 4.21
CA ASN A 301 5.13 18.36 5.33
C ASN A 301 6.57 17.96 4.94
N GLY A 302 7.09 18.55 3.88
CA GLY A 302 8.48 18.32 3.44
C GLY A 302 8.69 17.07 2.60
N THR A 303 7.64 16.30 2.34
CA THR A 303 7.64 15.15 1.42
C THR A 303 6.77 15.44 0.22
N TYR A 304 7.25 15.10 -0.97
CA TYR A 304 6.44 15.14 -2.17
C TYR A 304 5.53 13.92 -2.27
N TYR A 305 4.32 14.16 -2.79
CA TYR A 305 3.34 13.11 -3.13
C TYR A 305 2.82 13.34 -4.54
N LEU A 306 2.69 12.28 -5.30
CA LEU A 306 2.04 12.26 -6.60
C LEU A 306 0.53 12.44 -6.39
N ASN A 307 -0.08 13.34 -7.19
CA ASN A 307 -1.49 13.66 -7.05
C ASN A 307 -2.34 12.81 -8.01
N PRO A 308 -3.10 11.82 -7.50
CA PRO A 308 -3.88 10.91 -8.35
C PRO A 308 -5.08 11.59 -9.04
N ALA A 309 -5.34 12.85 -8.75
CA ALA A 309 -6.37 13.63 -9.43
C ALA A 309 -6.10 13.82 -10.92
N TYR A 310 -4.85 13.66 -11.35
CA TYR A 310 -4.43 13.82 -12.74
C TYR A 310 -4.13 12.46 -13.39
N SER A 311 -4.70 12.22 -14.57
CA SER A 311 -4.51 10.96 -15.32
C SER A 311 -3.05 10.71 -15.64
N GLU A 312 -2.30 11.74 -16.03
CA GLU A 312 -0.88 11.64 -16.34
C GLU A 312 -0.04 11.09 -15.16
N VAL A 313 -0.49 11.38 -13.93
CA VAL A 313 0.13 10.86 -12.72
C VAL A 313 -0.19 9.38 -12.54
N THR A 314 -1.45 9.00 -12.67
CA THR A 314 -1.85 7.58 -12.56
C THR A 314 -1.28 6.74 -13.69
N ASP A 315 -1.15 7.31 -14.90
CA ASP A 315 -0.53 6.64 -16.05
C ASP A 315 0.98 6.40 -15.83
N LEU A 316 1.70 7.36 -15.23
CA LEU A 316 3.11 7.18 -14.86
C LEU A 316 3.27 6.03 -13.85
N ILE A 317 2.40 5.98 -12.84
CA ILE A 317 2.44 4.95 -11.80
C ILE A 317 2.14 3.57 -12.38
N ALA A 318 1.12 3.49 -13.26
CA ALA A 318 0.75 2.27 -13.97
C ALA A 318 1.85 1.80 -14.92
N ALA A 319 2.49 2.72 -15.65
CA ALA A 319 3.63 2.41 -16.51
C ALA A 319 4.80 1.80 -15.72
N GLY A 320 5.08 2.31 -14.50
CA GLY A 320 6.11 1.75 -13.63
C GLY A 320 5.77 0.34 -13.13
N ALA A 321 4.51 0.05 -12.83
CA ALA A 321 4.08 -1.29 -12.48
C ALA A 321 4.18 -2.26 -13.67
N ALA A 322 3.82 -1.80 -14.87
CA ALA A 322 4.00 -2.56 -16.10
C ALA A 322 5.49 -2.81 -16.41
N GLU A 323 6.37 -1.82 -16.18
CA GLU A 323 7.82 -1.96 -16.35
C GLU A 323 8.37 -3.09 -15.47
N ILE A 324 7.96 -3.16 -14.20
CA ILE A 324 8.34 -4.25 -13.30
C ILE A 324 7.85 -5.61 -13.84
N ALA A 325 6.55 -5.71 -14.12
CA ALA A 325 5.94 -6.97 -14.55
C ALA A 325 6.44 -7.47 -15.91
N ALA A 326 6.86 -6.55 -16.81
CA ALA A 326 7.37 -6.90 -18.14
C ALA A 326 8.87 -7.26 -18.15
N ASN A 327 9.68 -6.63 -17.27
CA ASN A 327 11.13 -6.74 -17.34
C ASN A 327 11.72 -7.74 -16.34
N TYR A 328 10.96 -8.14 -15.32
CA TYR A 328 11.41 -9.02 -14.25
C TYR A 328 10.47 -10.21 -14.09
N ASP A 329 11.02 -11.35 -13.73
CA ASP A 329 10.26 -12.57 -13.41
C ASP A 329 9.68 -12.48 -11.97
N VAL A 330 9.01 -11.34 -11.66
CA VAL A 330 8.27 -11.20 -10.39
C VAL A 330 6.97 -11.99 -10.46
N ASP A 331 6.54 -12.51 -9.31
CA ASP A 331 5.32 -13.32 -9.20
C ASP A 331 4.06 -12.47 -9.04
N GLY A 332 4.25 -11.19 -8.71
CA GLY A 332 3.20 -10.19 -8.63
C GLY A 332 3.72 -8.80 -8.30
N VAL A 333 2.78 -7.86 -8.35
CA VAL A 333 2.96 -6.48 -7.88
C VAL A 333 1.98 -6.24 -6.73
N HIS A 334 2.47 -5.62 -5.68
CA HIS A 334 1.74 -5.40 -4.44
C HIS A 334 1.77 -3.92 -4.06
N ILE A 335 0.63 -3.36 -3.63
CA ILE A 335 0.56 -2.02 -3.07
C ILE A 335 0.07 -2.07 -1.62
N ASP A 336 0.49 -1.08 -0.83
CA ASP A 336 0.09 -0.92 0.57
C ASP A 336 -1.06 0.07 0.76
N ASP A 337 -1.22 0.60 1.97
CA ASP A 337 -2.31 1.48 2.38
C ASP A 337 -2.04 2.98 2.15
N TYR A 338 -0.96 3.35 1.47
CA TYR A 338 -0.60 4.75 1.23
C TYR A 338 -1.33 5.32 0.01
N PHE A 339 -2.64 5.63 0.15
CA PHE A 339 -3.44 6.35 -0.84
C PHE A 339 -3.34 7.86 -0.64
N TYR A 340 -4.46 8.60 -0.50
CA TYR A 340 -4.37 10.03 -0.25
C TYR A 340 -3.61 10.33 1.05
N PRO A 341 -2.57 11.20 1.02
CA PRO A 341 -1.74 11.45 2.20
C PRO A 341 -2.41 12.40 3.20
N THR A 342 -3.53 13.01 2.84
CA THR A 342 -4.23 14.00 3.64
C THR A 342 -5.70 14.12 3.25
N THR A 343 -6.54 14.47 4.21
CA THR A 343 -7.94 14.86 3.98
C THR A 343 -8.10 16.34 3.63
N ASP A 344 -7.03 17.14 3.72
CA ASP A 344 -7.06 18.55 3.38
C ASP A 344 -7.47 18.77 1.93
N ALA A 345 -8.47 19.67 1.73
CA ALA A 345 -9.02 19.95 0.42
C ALA A 345 -8.02 20.66 -0.51
N SER A 346 -7.01 21.34 0.04
CA SER A 346 -6.01 22.06 -0.76
C SER A 346 -5.12 21.13 -1.58
N PHE A 347 -5.01 19.85 -1.21
CA PHE A 347 -4.17 18.87 -1.90
C PHE A 347 -4.50 18.74 -3.40
N ASP A 348 -5.79 18.77 -3.75
CA ASP A 348 -6.29 18.54 -5.10
C ASP A 348 -7.43 19.51 -5.52
N SER A 349 -7.60 20.62 -4.78
CA SER A 349 -8.69 21.60 -5.00
C SER A 349 -8.73 22.15 -6.44
N ALA A 350 -7.58 22.37 -7.07
CA ALA A 350 -7.50 22.87 -8.44
C ALA A 350 -8.09 21.87 -9.45
N ALA A 351 -7.82 20.57 -9.27
CA ALA A 351 -8.38 19.52 -10.11
C ALA A 351 -9.88 19.31 -9.79
N TYR A 352 -10.25 19.29 -8.50
CA TYR A 352 -11.64 19.14 -8.08
C TYR A 352 -12.53 20.26 -8.64
N SER A 353 -12.09 21.51 -8.61
CA SER A 353 -12.86 22.65 -9.13
C SER A 353 -13.16 22.58 -10.63
N GLN A 354 -12.41 21.79 -11.38
CA GLN A 354 -12.59 21.56 -12.82
C GLN A 354 -13.34 20.25 -13.11
N SER A 355 -13.68 19.48 -12.09
CA SER A 355 -14.39 18.22 -12.22
C SER A 355 -15.90 18.41 -12.24
N SER A 356 -16.64 17.36 -12.63
CA SER A 356 -18.11 17.31 -12.56
C SER A 356 -18.65 16.62 -11.32
N PHE A 357 -17.80 16.33 -10.32
CA PHE A 357 -18.22 15.65 -9.10
C PHE A 357 -18.88 16.62 -8.11
N ASP A 358 -19.99 16.21 -7.52
CA ASP A 358 -20.74 17.01 -6.54
C ASP A 358 -19.99 17.17 -5.20
N THR A 359 -19.13 16.21 -4.84
CA THR A 359 -18.37 16.23 -3.58
C THR A 359 -16.91 15.89 -3.79
N LEU A 360 -16.05 16.48 -2.94
CA LEU A 360 -14.61 16.18 -2.93
C LEU A 360 -14.36 14.68 -2.64
N SER A 361 -15.13 14.08 -1.75
CA SER A 361 -14.99 12.65 -1.44
C SER A 361 -15.28 11.77 -2.65
N ALA A 362 -16.37 12.01 -3.38
CA ALA A 362 -16.70 11.27 -4.59
C ALA A 362 -15.61 11.43 -5.67
N PHE A 363 -15.06 12.63 -5.80
CA PHE A 363 -13.93 12.91 -6.70
C PHE A 363 -12.68 12.09 -6.31
N ARG A 364 -12.32 12.07 -5.02
CA ARG A 364 -11.14 11.35 -4.51
C ARG A 364 -11.31 9.83 -4.62
N PHE A 365 -12.50 9.30 -4.33
CA PHE A 365 -12.81 7.89 -4.56
C PHE A 365 -12.61 7.50 -6.03
N ALA A 366 -13.15 8.30 -6.96
CA ALA A 366 -12.97 8.04 -8.39
C ALA A 366 -11.49 8.06 -8.82
N ASN A 367 -10.67 8.92 -8.21
CA ASN A 367 -9.23 8.97 -8.48
C ASN A 367 -8.49 7.74 -7.95
N CYS A 368 -8.82 7.27 -6.74
CA CYS A 368 -8.27 6.03 -6.18
C CYS A 368 -8.72 4.81 -6.99
N ASP A 369 -9.98 4.75 -7.40
CA ASP A 369 -10.50 3.69 -8.25
C ASP A 369 -9.74 3.60 -9.58
N ARG A 370 -9.51 4.75 -10.23
CA ARG A 370 -8.73 4.85 -11.46
C ARG A 370 -7.29 4.38 -11.25
N LEU A 371 -6.66 4.80 -10.15
CA LEU A 371 -5.29 4.39 -9.81
C LEU A 371 -5.19 2.88 -9.67
N VAL A 372 -6.05 2.27 -8.85
CA VAL A 372 -5.98 0.83 -8.54
C VAL A 372 -6.34 -0.01 -9.76
N SER A 373 -7.43 0.34 -10.48
CA SER A 373 -7.80 -0.38 -11.71
C SER A 373 -6.77 -0.19 -12.82
N GLY A 374 -6.14 1.00 -12.92
CA GLY A 374 -5.05 1.26 -13.85
C GLY A 374 -3.81 0.42 -13.56
N LEU A 375 -3.43 0.28 -12.29
CA LEU A 375 -2.35 -0.60 -11.84
C LEU A 375 -2.64 -2.07 -12.17
N TYR A 376 -3.84 -2.55 -11.81
CA TYR A 376 -4.28 -3.90 -12.14
C TYR A 376 -4.16 -4.17 -13.65
N GLY A 377 -4.77 -3.30 -14.47
CA GLY A 377 -4.75 -3.44 -15.91
C GLY A 377 -3.33 -3.43 -16.49
N ALA A 378 -2.45 -2.57 -15.96
CA ALA A 378 -1.07 -2.45 -16.40
C ALA A 378 -0.24 -3.71 -16.07
N VAL A 379 -0.39 -4.26 -14.86
CA VAL A 379 0.28 -5.50 -14.44
C VAL A 379 -0.20 -6.68 -15.28
N LYS A 380 -1.54 -6.87 -15.38
CA LYS A 380 -2.12 -7.99 -16.16
C LYS A 380 -1.82 -7.88 -17.66
N GLY A 381 -1.75 -6.66 -18.21
CA GLY A 381 -1.37 -6.41 -19.59
C GLY A 381 0.10 -6.69 -19.89
N ALA A 382 0.99 -6.45 -18.91
CA ALA A 382 2.42 -6.72 -19.04
C ALA A 382 2.76 -8.20 -18.77
N ASN A 383 2.13 -8.80 -17.76
CA ASN A 383 2.28 -10.22 -17.42
C ASN A 383 0.97 -10.74 -16.82
N SER A 384 0.20 -11.49 -17.61
CA SER A 384 -1.11 -12.02 -17.17
C SER A 384 -1.02 -13.04 -16.03
N SER A 385 0.14 -13.69 -15.83
CA SER A 385 0.38 -14.65 -14.75
C SER A 385 0.78 -13.99 -13.44
N ALA A 386 1.31 -12.75 -13.47
CA ALA A 386 1.65 -12.01 -12.27
C ALA A 386 0.39 -11.58 -11.51
N LEU A 387 0.38 -11.74 -10.18
CA LEU A 387 -0.71 -11.28 -9.34
C LEU A 387 -0.60 -9.77 -9.08
N PHE A 388 -1.75 -9.14 -8.88
CA PHE A 388 -1.82 -7.79 -8.33
C PHE A 388 -2.63 -7.79 -7.03
N GLY A 389 -2.02 -7.36 -5.94
CA GLY A 389 -2.63 -7.35 -4.62
C GLY A 389 -2.61 -6.01 -3.93
N VAL A 390 -3.58 -5.80 -3.04
CA VAL A 390 -3.73 -4.57 -2.26
C VAL A 390 -3.70 -4.90 -0.78
N SER A 391 -2.72 -4.31 -0.05
CA SER A 391 -2.64 -4.34 1.41
C SER A 391 -3.14 -3.01 1.97
N CYS A 392 -4.40 -2.98 2.34
CA CYS A 392 -5.04 -1.81 2.93
C CYS A 392 -5.03 -1.85 4.46
N GLN A 393 -5.46 -0.77 5.12
CA GLN A 393 -5.62 -0.78 6.58
C GLN A 393 -6.66 -1.83 7.01
N GLY A 394 -6.49 -2.40 8.20
CA GLY A 394 -7.45 -3.36 8.78
C GLY A 394 -8.84 -2.76 9.03
N SER A 395 -8.92 -1.44 9.25
CA SER A 395 -10.19 -0.73 9.44
C SER A 395 -10.80 -0.33 8.09
N LEU A 396 -11.98 -0.87 7.77
CA LEU A 396 -12.75 -0.46 6.59
C LEU A 396 -13.13 1.02 6.64
N GLU A 397 -13.42 1.53 7.83
CA GLU A 397 -13.79 2.93 8.04
C GLU A 397 -12.64 3.89 7.76
N ASN A 398 -11.43 3.57 8.24
CA ASN A 398 -10.25 4.39 7.98
C ASN A 398 -9.88 4.41 6.48
N ASN A 399 -9.92 3.25 5.81
CA ASN A 399 -9.72 3.20 4.36
C ASN A 399 -10.68 4.15 3.64
N TYR A 400 -11.96 4.12 4.00
CA TYR A 400 -12.98 4.93 3.36
C TYR A 400 -12.87 6.41 3.73
N ASN A 401 -12.82 6.75 5.03
CA ASN A 401 -12.95 8.12 5.50
C ASN A 401 -11.65 8.92 5.47
N GLN A 402 -10.49 8.25 5.59
CA GLN A 402 -9.18 8.91 5.67
C GLN A 402 -8.38 8.80 4.38
N MET A 403 -8.47 7.65 3.71
CA MET A 403 -7.64 7.34 2.53
C MET A 403 -8.41 7.45 1.22
N TYR A 404 -9.74 7.63 1.25
CA TYR A 404 -10.63 7.60 0.08
C TYR A 404 -10.45 6.32 -0.75
N ALA A 405 -10.16 5.22 -0.08
CA ALA A 405 -9.96 3.90 -0.64
C ALA A 405 -11.24 3.07 -0.48
N ASP A 406 -11.98 2.89 -1.56
CA ASP A 406 -13.19 2.05 -1.56
C ASP A 406 -12.82 0.56 -1.71
N VAL A 407 -12.15 0.04 -0.67
CA VAL A 407 -11.68 -1.34 -0.63
C VAL A 407 -12.82 -2.36 -0.74
N LYS A 408 -14.05 -1.99 -0.38
CA LYS A 408 -15.23 -2.84 -0.55
C LYS A 408 -15.51 -3.03 -2.03
N LYS A 409 -15.56 -1.95 -2.80
CA LYS A 409 -15.73 -1.97 -4.24
C LYS A 409 -14.62 -2.77 -4.91
N TRP A 410 -13.36 -2.51 -4.57
CA TRP A 410 -12.22 -3.19 -5.20
C TRP A 410 -12.20 -4.69 -4.94
N THR A 411 -12.61 -5.11 -3.75
CA THR A 411 -12.68 -6.54 -3.39
C THR A 411 -13.84 -7.25 -4.09
N THR A 412 -15.00 -6.57 -4.24
CA THR A 412 -16.22 -7.18 -4.78
C THR A 412 -16.44 -6.98 -6.29
N SER A 413 -15.53 -6.27 -6.97
CA SER A 413 -15.62 -6.01 -8.40
C SER A 413 -14.39 -6.53 -9.13
N ASP A 414 -14.56 -6.93 -10.39
CA ASP A 414 -13.43 -7.32 -11.25
C ASP A 414 -12.63 -6.10 -11.71
N GLY A 415 -11.36 -6.33 -12.06
CA GLY A 415 -10.49 -5.31 -12.64
C GLY A 415 -9.76 -4.43 -11.62
N TYR A 416 -9.73 -4.81 -10.34
CA TYR A 416 -9.03 -4.07 -9.28
C TYR A 416 -7.90 -4.85 -8.62
N LEU A 417 -8.09 -6.13 -8.32
CA LEU A 417 -7.10 -6.94 -7.59
C LEU A 417 -7.35 -8.44 -7.80
N ASP A 418 -6.29 -9.23 -7.61
CA ASP A 418 -6.37 -10.69 -7.58
C ASP A 418 -6.57 -11.21 -6.14
N TYR A 419 -6.05 -10.52 -5.12
CA TYR A 419 -6.22 -10.83 -3.69
C TYR A 419 -6.26 -9.56 -2.86
N ILE A 420 -6.93 -9.62 -1.69
CA ILE A 420 -6.95 -8.55 -0.69
C ILE A 420 -6.15 -8.94 0.54
N MET A 421 -5.34 -8.01 1.08
CA MET A 421 -4.45 -8.26 2.22
C MET A 421 -4.59 -7.15 3.28
N PRO A 422 -5.67 -7.12 4.06
CA PRO A 422 -5.82 -6.11 5.11
C PRO A 422 -4.79 -6.28 6.21
N GLN A 423 -4.23 -5.17 6.67
CA GLN A 423 -3.29 -5.08 7.80
C GLN A 423 -4.08 -5.13 9.11
N ILE A 424 -4.46 -6.34 9.55
CA ILE A 424 -5.27 -6.52 10.78
C ILE A 424 -4.34 -6.56 11.99
N TYR A 425 -3.75 -5.41 12.29
CA TYR A 425 -2.75 -5.22 13.36
C TYR A 425 -3.42 -4.93 14.71
N TYR A 426 -4.46 -5.68 15.05
CA TYR A 426 -5.27 -5.55 16.26
C TYR A 426 -5.14 -6.79 17.14
N GLY A 427 -5.19 -6.60 18.46
CA GLY A 427 -5.30 -7.69 19.41
C GLY A 427 -6.74 -8.22 19.50
N PHE A 428 -6.93 -9.34 20.19
CA PHE A 428 -8.26 -9.93 20.43
C PHE A 428 -9.08 -9.07 21.40
N ASP A 429 -8.40 -8.45 22.39
CA ASP A 429 -9.00 -7.59 23.40
C ASP A 429 -9.07 -6.12 22.98
N ASN A 430 -8.75 -5.77 21.74
CA ASN A 430 -8.90 -4.43 21.22
C ASN A 430 -10.37 -4.00 21.25
N SER A 431 -10.69 -2.96 22.05
CA SER A 431 -12.09 -2.57 22.29
C SER A 431 -12.79 -1.99 21.07
N ALA A 432 -12.05 -1.37 20.14
CA ALA A 432 -12.61 -0.73 18.96
C ALA A 432 -12.61 -1.66 17.74
N GLN A 433 -11.58 -2.48 17.61
CA GLN A 433 -11.31 -3.35 16.46
C GLN A 433 -10.82 -4.73 16.94
N PRO A 434 -11.66 -5.55 17.61
CA PRO A 434 -11.26 -6.90 18.02
C PRO A 434 -10.83 -7.71 16.80
N TYR A 435 -9.68 -8.39 16.90
CA TYR A 435 -9.08 -9.12 15.78
C TYR A 435 -10.08 -10.07 15.09
N GLU A 436 -10.76 -10.91 15.87
CA GLU A 436 -11.72 -11.90 15.35
C GLU A 436 -12.86 -11.25 14.55
N THR A 437 -13.40 -10.13 15.05
CA THR A 437 -14.46 -9.37 14.37
C THR A 437 -13.95 -8.77 13.05
N CYS A 438 -12.74 -8.22 13.06
CA CYS A 438 -12.12 -7.66 11.86
C CYS A 438 -11.89 -8.73 10.79
N VAL A 439 -11.30 -9.88 11.17
CA VAL A 439 -11.07 -10.99 10.24
C VAL A 439 -12.39 -11.52 9.67
N ALA A 440 -13.42 -11.69 10.49
CA ALA A 440 -14.74 -12.13 10.02
C ALA A 440 -15.37 -11.13 9.04
N THR A 441 -15.21 -9.83 9.28
CA THR A 441 -15.72 -8.78 8.39
C THR A 441 -15.02 -8.80 7.02
N TRP A 442 -13.69 -8.96 7.02
CA TRP A 442 -12.91 -9.07 5.80
C TRP A 442 -13.18 -10.37 5.03
N ASP A 443 -13.36 -11.49 5.76
CA ASP A 443 -13.74 -12.77 5.16
C ASP A 443 -15.06 -12.67 4.41
N ALA A 444 -16.10 -12.11 5.06
CA ALA A 444 -17.39 -11.92 4.41
C ALA A 444 -17.30 -11.08 3.13
N LEU A 445 -16.45 -10.04 3.14
CA LEU A 445 -16.21 -9.20 1.97
C LEU A 445 -15.47 -9.96 0.86
N ALA A 446 -14.42 -10.70 1.21
CA ALA A 446 -13.62 -11.47 0.28
C ALA A 446 -14.43 -12.63 -0.34
N VAL A 447 -15.25 -13.30 0.44
CA VAL A 447 -16.22 -14.33 -0.04
C VAL A 447 -17.19 -13.71 -1.05
N ALA A 448 -17.75 -12.53 -0.74
CA ALA A 448 -18.69 -11.85 -1.65
C ALA A 448 -18.03 -11.48 -3.00
N GLY A 449 -16.74 -11.17 -3.00
CA GLY A 449 -15.97 -10.85 -4.20
C GLY A 449 -15.30 -12.05 -4.87
N GLY A 450 -15.34 -13.22 -4.24
CA GLY A 450 -14.63 -14.41 -4.73
C GLY A 450 -13.11 -14.23 -4.77
N LYS A 451 -12.56 -13.45 -3.83
CA LYS A 451 -11.13 -13.13 -3.76
C LYS A 451 -10.47 -13.84 -2.57
N PRO A 452 -9.22 -14.31 -2.69
CA PRO A 452 -8.45 -14.79 -1.54
C PRO A 452 -8.23 -13.67 -0.52
N LEU A 453 -8.41 -13.99 0.77
CA LEU A 453 -8.07 -13.13 1.90
C LEU A 453 -6.72 -13.55 2.46
N ILE A 454 -5.72 -12.69 2.36
CA ILE A 454 -4.43 -12.86 3.03
C ILE A 454 -4.40 -11.92 4.23
N VAL A 455 -4.28 -12.45 5.45
CA VAL A 455 -4.36 -11.62 6.66
C VAL A 455 -2.98 -11.10 7.06
N GLY A 456 -2.82 -9.77 7.10
CA GLY A 456 -1.61 -9.13 7.63
C GLY A 456 -1.55 -9.21 9.15
N LEU A 457 -0.47 -9.77 9.69
CA LEU A 457 -0.22 -9.96 11.13
C LEU A 457 0.97 -9.11 11.58
N SER A 458 0.84 -8.39 12.69
CA SER A 458 1.88 -7.49 13.18
C SER A 458 2.76 -8.11 14.27
N VAL A 459 3.84 -8.77 13.88
CA VAL A 459 4.89 -9.22 14.81
C VAL A 459 5.59 -8.03 15.50
N SER A 460 5.61 -6.87 14.83
CA SER A 460 6.22 -5.64 15.34
C SER A 460 5.52 -5.05 16.58
N LYS A 461 4.31 -5.48 16.90
CA LYS A 461 3.59 -5.03 18.11
C LYS A 461 3.92 -5.84 19.37
N LEU A 462 4.54 -7.01 19.22
CA LEU A 462 4.89 -7.84 20.39
C LEU A 462 5.77 -7.07 21.37
N GLY A 463 5.38 -7.08 22.63
CA GLY A 463 6.04 -6.36 23.71
C GLY A 463 5.74 -4.86 23.82
N LEU A 464 4.87 -4.31 22.95
CA LEU A 464 4.52 -2.89 22.95
C LEU A 464 3.09 -2.66 23.45
N GLU A 465 2.86 -1.48 24.04
CA GLU A 465 1.48 -1.04 24.33
C GLU A 465 0.78 -0.60 23.05
N ASP A 466 -0.44 -1.10 22.83
CA ASP A 466 -1.35 -0.59 21.80
C ASP A 466 -2.25 0.50 22.43
N THR A 467 -1.81 1.75 22.37
CA THR A 467 -2.49 2.88 23.02
C THR A 467 -3.92 3.10 22.53
N TRP A 468 -4.27 2.58 21.38
CA TRP A 468 -5.59 2.74 20.75
C TRP A 468 -6.54 1.55 21.02
N ALA A 469 -6.04 0.50 21.67
CA ALA A 469 -6.80 -0.73 21.90
C ALA A 469 -7.76 -0.66 23.11
N GLY A 470 -7.85 0.47 23.82
CA GLY A 470 -8.71 0.60 24.98
C GLY A 470 -8.34 -0.40 26.09
N ALA A 471 -9.24 -1.33 26.43
CA ALA A 471 -8.99 -2.36 27.44
C ALA A 471 -7.86 -3.31 27.03
N GLY A 472 -7.69 -3.58 25.75
CA GLY A 472 -6.67 -4.46 25.18
C GLY A 472 -5.28 -3.85 25.03
N LYS A 473 -5.04 -2.62 25.53
CA LYS A 473 -3.79 -1.90 25.27
C LYS A 473 -2.50 -2.62 25.71
N ARG A 474 -2.58 -3.55 26.64
CA ARG A 474 -1.45 -4.32 27.15
C ARG A 474 -1.40 -5.77 26.65
N GLU A 475 -2.34 -6.20 25.85
CA GLU A 475 -2.44 -7.56 25.35
C GLU A 475 -1.12 -8.03 24.71
N TRP A 476 -0.55 -7.22 23.84
CA TRP A 476 0.73 -7.50 23.16
C TRP A 476 1.96 -7.62 24.09
N ILE A 477 1.84 -7.20 25.36
CA ILE A 477 2.86 -7.33 26.39
C ILE A 477 2.58 -8.57 27.26
N THR A 478 1.32 -8.80 27.63
CA THR A 478 0.92 -9.81 28.62
C THR A 478 0.71 -11.19 28.03
N ASP A 479 0.22 -11.24 26.81
CA ASP A 479 -0.03 -12.49 26.11
C ASP A 479 1.21 -12.96 25.35
N SER A 480 1.31 -14.24 25.12
CA SER A 480 2.49 -14.84 24.50
C SER A 480 2.16 -15.92 23.47
N ASP A 481 0.97 -15.81 22.87
CA ASP A 481 0.43 -16.70 21.84
C ASP A 481 -0.47 -15.94 20.84
N ILE A 482 -0.31 -14.62 20.73
CA ILE A 482 -1.18 -13.78 19.91
C ILE A 482 -1.07 -14.17 18.43
N ILE A 483 0.14 -14.25 17.88
CA ILE A 483 0.37 -14.53 16.46
C ILE A 483 -0.15 -15.92 16.06
N PRO A 484 0.16 -17.03 16.79
CA PRO A 484 -0.41 -18.32 16.46
C PRO A 484 -1.94 -18.40 16.62
N ARG A 485 -2.53 -17.71 17.60
CA ARG A 485 -4.00 -17.59 17.71
C ARG A 485 -4.59 -16.81 16.53
N GLN A 486 -3.96 -15.72 16.11
CA GLN A 486 -4.37 -14.94 14.94
C GLN A 486 -4.31 -15.78 13.66
N PHE A 487 -3.22 -16.54 13.47
CA PHE A 487 -3.11 -17.48 12.36
C PHE A 487 -4.26 -18.49 12.36
N THR A 488 -4.52 -19.16 13.51
CA THR A 488 -5.59 -20.16 13.63
C THR A 488 -6.95 -19.56 13.31
N CYS A 489 -7.25 -18.38 13.87
CA CYS A 489 -8.50 -17.67 13.62
C CYS A 489 -8.66 -17.29 12.12
N ALA A 490 -7.58 -16.89 11.45
CA ALA A 490 -7.59 -16.59 10.02
C ALA A 490 -7.78 -17.86 9.18
N ALA A 491 -7.08 -18.95 9.52
CA ALA A 491 -7.12 -20.21 8.78
C ALA A 491 -8.50 -20.90 8.76
N GLU A 492 -9.37 -20.58 9.73
CA GLU A 492 -10.75 -21.06 9.79
C GLU A 492 -11.72 -20.31 8.86
N ARG A 493 -11.28 -19.26 8.15
CA ARG A 493 -12.14 -18.43 7.30
C ARG A 493 -12.35 -19.06 5.93
N GLN A 494 -13.53 -18.82 5.35
CA GLN A 494 -13.93 -19.41 4.07
C GLN A 494 -13.08 -18.94 2.89
N SER A 495 -12.69 -17.66 2.89
CA SER A 495 -11.86 -17.05 1.84
C SER A 495 -10.36 -17.07 2.15
N TYR A 496 -9.94 -17.82 3.18
CA TYR A 496 -8.55 -17.86 3.60
C TYR A 496 -7.61 -18.19 2.45
N GLY A 497 -6.69 -17.28 2.16
CA GLY A 497 -5.63 -17.40 1.17
C GLY A 497 -4.23 -17.31 1.80
N GLY A 498 -4.15 -17.18 3.14
CA GLY A 498 -2.88 -17.15 3.85
C GLY A 498 -2.73 -16.03 4.86
N VAL A 499 -1.50 -15.87 5.33
CA VAL A 499 -1.07 -14.78 6.23
C VAL A 499 0.20 -14.13 5.73
N CYS A 500 0.44 -12.86 6.14
CA CYS A 500 1.68 -12.17 5.90
C CYS A 500 2.15 -11.46 7.17
N LEU A 501 3.43 -11.63 7.54
CA LEU A 501 4.02 -11.12 8.78
C LEU A 501 4.67 -9.75 8.57
N TYR A 502 4.29 -8.76 9.36
CA TYR A 502 4.96 -7.48 9.40
C TYR A 502 5.87 -7.42 10.63
N SER A 503 7.19 -7.44 10.50
CA SER A 503 7.98 -7.45 9.27
C SER A 503 9.17 -8.41 9.43
N TYR A 504 9.99 -8.55 8.41
CA TYR A 504 11.19 -9.40 8.43
C TYR A 504 12.05 -9.14 9.67
N ARG A 505 12.36 -7.87 9.97
CA ARG A 505 13.16 -7.49 11.13
C ARG A 505 12.51 -7.93 12.43
N SER A 506 11.20 -7.72 12.56
CA SER A 506 10.47 -8.09 13.77
C SER A 506 10.48 -9.60 14.03
N VAL A 507 10.52 -10.41 12.96
CA VAL A 507 10.59 -11.88 13.04
C VAL A 507 12.00 -12.37 13.31
N PHE A 508 13.02 -11.88 12.57
CA PHE A 508 14.34 -12.50 12.51
C PHE A 508 15.43 -11.72 13.26
N ALA A 509 15.22 -10.44 13.53
CA ALA A 509 16.14 -9.58 14.26
C ALA A 509 15.39 -8.64 15.24
N PRO A 510 14.50 -9.19 16.10
CA PRO A 510 13.75 -8.38 17.05
C PRO A 510 14.67 -7.75 18.09
N GLU A 511 14.22 -6.62 18.66
CA GLU A 511 14.92 -5.99 19.78
C GLU A 511 15.10 -6.96 20.96
N SER A 512 16.23 -6.86 21.66
CA SER A 512 16.60 -7.80 22.72
C SER A 512 15.56 -7.88 23.84
N SER A 513 14.86 -6.79 24.12
CA SER A 513 13.82 -6.69 25.15
C SER A 513 12.58 -7.56 24.87
N VAL A 514 12.28 -7.81 23.60
CA VAL A 514 11.08 -8.58 23.16
C VAL A 514 11.45 -9.91 22.53
N LYS A 515 12.74 -10.18 22.33
CA LYS A 515 13.23 -11.36 21.60
C LYS A 515 12.68 -12.68 22.14
N ALA A 516 12.64 -12.85 23.44
CA ALA A 516 12.17 -14.11 24.04
C ALA A 516 10.68 -14.36 23.75
N GLN A 517 9.86 -13.32 23.74
CA GLN A 517 8.44 -13.40 23.37
C GLN A 517 8.30 -13.72 21.89
N VAL A 518 8.99 -12.98 21.01
CA VAL A 518 8.98 -13.21 19.55
C VAL A 518 9.42 -14.65 19.23
N ASP A 519 10.54 -15.10 19.78
CA ASP A 519 11.05 -16.47 19.55
C ASP A 519 10.00 -17.54 19.93
N LYS A 520 9.27 -17.33 21.04
CA LYS A 520 8.21 -18.24 21.49
C LYS A 520 7.05 -18.27 20.51
N GLU A 521 6.55 -17.09 20.11
CA GLU A 521 5.40 -16.95 19.21
C GLU A 521 5.71 -17.47 17.81
N ILE A 522 6.86 -17.13 17.27
CA ILE A 522 7.30 -17.59 15.93
C ILE A 522 7.55 -19.10 15.93
N LYS A 523 8.10 -19.66 17.02
CA LYS A 523 8.23 -21.11 17.14
C LYS A 523 6.86 -21.82 17.14
N ALA A 524 5.87 -21.26 17.84
CA ALA A 524 4.52 -21.79 17.87
C ALA A 524 3.83 -21.67 16.50
N LEU A 525 4.00 -20.51 15.83
CA LEU A 525 3.49 -20.30 14.47
C LEU A 525 4.11 -21.30 13.48
N LYS A 526 5.42 -21.51 13.55
CA LYS A 526 6.12 -22.50 12.70
C LYS A 526 5.53 -23.91 12.82
N ALA A 527 5.14 -24.31 14.02
CA ALA A 527 4.52 -25.60 14.25
C ALA A 527 3.13 -25.74 13.61
N LEU A 528 2.45 -24.62 13.32
CA LEU A 528 1.16 -24.58 12.63
C LEU A 528 1.32 -24.60 11.10
N PHE A 529 2.47 -24.25 10.58
CA PHE A 529 2.74 -24.30 9.13
C PHE A 529 2.93 -25.75 8.59
N GLY A 530 3.08 -26.74 9.48
CA GLY A 530 3.24 -28.15 9.12
C GLY A 530 4.68 -28.57 8.88
#